data_810755e15c5c815cf38085e23634dfae
#
_entry.id   810755e15c5c815cf38085e23634dfae
#
_cell.length_a   1.000
_cell.length_b   1.000
_cell.length_c   1.000
_cell.angle_alpha   90.00
_cell.angle_beta   90.00
_cell.angle_gamma   90.00
#
_symmetry.space_group_name_H-M   'P 1'
#
loop_
_entity.id
_entity.type
_entity.pdbx_description
1 polymer ?
#
loop_
_entity_poly.entity_id
_entity_poly.type
_entity_poly.pdbx_seq_one_letter_code
_entity_poly.pdbx_strand_id
1 'polypeptide(L)'
;KRQIASSYFHMGKIINQYWFEEGSICKIGASLKDYINDKGSWKFLEEYKTFLNEHTAWYRPSNPEKVLLWQQQIEVKINSRKTSRGLKSKIQGASFEKNATTGVGGPCTYFFHEEAGIAKNMMQTYEYLRPAMSSGMMTTGQFIAAGSVGDLEQCNPLKDMILSPGANDIYAVETNLMDADGTIGMAGLFIPEQWSMPPYIDKYGNSQIEEAIQAIKMERERWKNELNGEQFQLRISQKPLNIAEAFAYRKESIFPQGILSKQLKKIEEKEYPYELIKLDRDETGIIASRTSKLPISQFPVNKKQTDKTGTVVVWERPAKKRPDFGAYYASIDPVSEGKTTTSDSLCSIFVYKNAIEVTRTLAGGDVEQFIEKDKVVAAWCGRFDDINKTHERLEMIIEWYNAWTIVENNISLFIQHMIARKKQRYFVPKQQILFLK
;
A
#
# COMPACT_ATOMS: atom_id res chain seq x y z
N LYS A 1 15.99 4.91 6.73
CA LYS A 1 17.42 5.23 6.57
C LYS A 1 18.26 3.97 6.39
N ARG A 2 19.24 3.99 5.50
CA ARG A 2 20.26 2.94 5.33
C ARG A 2 21.46 3.17 6.26
N GLN A 3 22.24 2.10 6.49
CA GLN A 3 23.51 2.15 7.22
C GLN A 3 23.42 2.65 8.67
N ILE A 4 22.31 2.34 9.36
CA ILE A 4 22.12 2.62 10.80
C ILE A 4 22.57 1.46 11.69
N ALA A 5 23.25 0.45 11.13
CA ALA A 5 23.68 -0.76 11.82
C ALA A 5 22.55 -1.59 12.46
N SER A 6 21.31 -1.51 11.96
CA SER A 6 20.17 -2.25 12.49
C SER A 6 20.42 -3.75 12.53
N SER A 7 20.88 -4.34 11.42
CA SER A 7 21.21 -5.77 11.33
C SER A 7 22.26 -6.16 12.38
N TYR A 8 23.31 -5.36 12.51
CA TYR A 8 24.36 -5.61 13.50
C TYR A 8 23.83 -5.58 14.94
N PHE A 9 23.01 -4.56 15.26
CA PHE A 9 22.38 -4.43 16.57
C PHE A 9 21.48 -5.63 16.90
N HIS A 10 20.62 -6.05 15.97
CA HIS A 10 19.71 -7.17 16.20
C HIS A 10 20.44 -8.52 16.26
N MET A 11 21.53 -8.69 15.52
CA MET A 11 22.39 -9.87 15.67
C MET A 11 23.07 -9.89 17.03
N GLY A 12 23.49 -8.74 17.57
CA GLY A 12 23.99 -8.61 18.94
C GLY A 12 22.93 -9.00 19.98
N LYS A 13 21.66 -8.64 19.78
CA LYS A 13 20.54 -9.05 20.65
C LYS A 13 20.32 -10.57 20.57
N ILE A 14 20.34 -11.14 19.37
CA ILE A 14 20.17 -12.58 19.14
C ILE A 14 21.31 -13.37 19.79
N ILE A 15 22.56 -12.95 19.61
CA ILE A 15 23.70 -13.64 20.22
C ILE A 15 23.67 -13.54 21.75
N ASN A 16 23.20 -12.42 22.30
CA ASN A 16 23.01 -12.27 23.73
C ASN A 16 22.02 -13.29 24.27
N GLN A 17 20.82 -13.40 23.67
CA GLN A 17 19.83 -14.42 24.08
C GLN A 17 20.38 -15.84 23.92
N TYR A 18 20.99 -16.13 22.78
CA TYR A 18 21.58 -17.45 22.52
C TYR A 18 22.63 -17.83 23.53
N TRP A 19 23.45 -16.87 23.99
CA TRP A 19 24.61 -17.11 24.87
C TRP A 19 24.24 -17.18 26.34
N PHE A 20 23.19 -16.43 26.75
CA PHE A 20 22.91 -16.22 28.17
C PHE A 20 21.52 -16.68 28.62
N GLU A 21 20.55 -16.87 27.71
CA GLU A 21 19.19 -17.24 28.06
C GLU A 21 18.88 -18.71 27.78
N GLU A 22 18.54 -19.50 28.81
CA GLU A 22 18.21 -20.91 28.66
C GLU A 22 16.94 -21.08 27.83
N GLY A 23 17.02 -21.98 26.82
CA GLY A 23 15.87 -22.36 25.99
C GLY A 23 15.43 -21.26 25.01
N SER A 24 16.20 -20.19 24.84
CA SER A 24 15.88 -19.16 23.85
C SER A 24 15.90 -19.72 22.43
N ILE A 25 14.91 -19.34 21.62
CA ILE A 25 14.82 -19.74 20.22
C ILE A 25 14.70 -18.48 19.36
N CYS A 26 15.83 -18.07 18.82
CA CYS A 26 15.92 -16.91 17.95
C CYS A 26 15.82 -17.33 16.48
N LYS A 27 15.10 -16.56 15.68
CA LYS A 27 14.98 -16.81 14.26
C LYS A 27 15.33 -15.54 13.46
N ILE A 28 16.02 -15.75 12.34
CA ILE A 28 16.34 -14.69 11.39
C ILE A 28 15.70 -15.04 10.07
N GLY A 29 14.88 -14.14 9.54
CA GLY A 29 14.17 -14.31 8.29
C GLY A 29 14.50 -13.25 7.27
N ALA A 30 14.40 -13.59 5.99
CA ALA A 30 14.41 -12.63 4.89
C ALA A 30 13.68 -13.21 3.68
N SER A 31 13.32 -12.35 2.73
CA SER A 31 12.77 -12.81 1.45
C SER A 31 13.79 -13.65 0.68
N LEU A 32 15.05 -13.24 0.62
CA LEU A 32 16.13 -13.97 -0.05
C LEU A 32 17.12 -14.56 0.96
N LYS A 33 17.62 -15.76 0.67
CA LYS A 33 18.62 -16.42 1.52
C LYS A 33 19.92 -15.64 1.65
N ASP A 34 20.29 -14.89 0.61
CA ASP A 34 21.53 -14.12 0.57
C ASP A 34 21.59 -12.98 1.60
N TYR A 35 20.47 -12.51 2.09
CA TYR A 35 20.44 -11.50 3.16
C TYR A 35 20.75 -12.06 4.55
N ILE A 36 20.63 -13.37 4.72
CA ILE A 36 20.79 -14.04 6.03
C ILE A 36 21.93 -15.04 6.08
N ASN A 37 22.59 -15.38 4.96
CA ASN A 37 23.70 -16.33 4.93
C ASN A 37 25.03 -15.72 5.43
N ASP A 38 26.13 -16.37 5.15
CA ASP A 38 27.50 -15.96 5.47
C ASP A 38 27.94 -14.63 4.84
N LYS A 39 27.22 -14.14 3.83
CA LYS A 39 27.42 -12.81 3.23
C LYS A 39 26.48 -11.75 3.80
N GLY A 40 25.43 -12.17 4.51
CA GLY A 40 24.41 -11.32 5.13
C GLY A 40 24.53 -11.28 6.65
N SER A 41 23.38 -11.27 7.33
CA SER A 41 23.30 -11.08 8.79
C SER A 41 24.00 -12.17 9.59
N TRP A 42 24.14 -13.40 9.06
CA TRP A 42 24.81 -14.50 9.74
C TRP A 42 26.30 -14.21 10.03
N LYS A 43 26.95 -13.45 9.14
CA LYS A 43 28.33 -12.99 9.34
C LYS A 43 28.49 -12.22 10.65
N PHE A 44 27.53 -11.38 11.00
CA PHE A 44 27.60 -10.63 12.26
C PHE A 44 27.47 -11.52 13.49
N LEU A 45 26.71 -12.60 13.42
CA LEU A 45 26.66 -13.60 14.50
C LEU A 45 28.05 -14.26 14.69
N GLU A 46 28.72 -14.60 13.61
CA GLU A 46 30.06 -15.17 13.66
C GLU A 46 31.08 -14.19 14.23
N GLU A 47 31.04 -12.93 13.85
CA GLU A 47 31.86 -11.87 14.42
C GLU A 47 31.64 -11.72 15.92
N TYR A 48 30.39 -11.67 16.40
CA TYR A 48 30.08 -11.62 17.83
C TYR A 48 30.56 -12.86 18.58
N LYS A 49 30.36 -14.04 18.01
CA LYS A 49 30.83 -15.30 18.61
C LYS A 49 32.36 -15.32 18.73
N THR A 50 33.05 -14.95 17.68
CA THR A 50 34.52 -14.84 17.68
C THR A 50 34.99 -13.88 18.76
N PHE A 51 34.37 -12.70 18.85
CA PHE A 51 34.70 -11.74 19.89
C PHE A 51 34.47 -12.31 21.31
N LEU A 52 33.31 -12.96 21.56
CA LEU A 52 33.03 -13.53 22.86
C LEU A 52 34.01 -14.63 23.24
N ASN A 53 34.40 -15.48 22.29
CA ASN A 53 35.33 -16.58 22.53
C ASN A 53 36.79 -16.15 22.72
N GLU A 54 37.22 -15.14 22.01
CA GLU A 54 38.62 -14.72 21.99
C GLU A 54 38.97 -13.60 22.99
N HIS A 55 37.98 -12.77 23.32
CA HIS A 55 38.20 -11.55 24.11
C HIS A 55 37.43 -11.53 25.45
N THR A 56 36.70 -12.58 25.79
CA THR A 56 35.93 -12.65 27.05
C THR A 56 36.10 -13.99 27.74
N ALA A 57 35.77 -14.04 29.05
CA ALA A 57 35.72 -15.28 29.81
C ALA A 57 34.42 -16.09 29.54
N TRP A 58 33.59 -15.69 28.64
CA TRP A 58 32.25 -16.30 28.36
C TRP A 58 32.28 -17.33 27.23
N TYR A 59 33.42 -17.97 27.01
CA TYR A 59 33.51 -19.09 26.07
C TYR A 59 32.47 -20.16 26.39
N ARG A 60 31.74 -20.61 25.39
CA ARG A 60 30.78 -21.71 25.49
C ARG A 60 30.99 -22.72 24.35
N PRO A 61 31.14 -24.03 24.71
CA PRO A 61 31.17 -25.07 23.70
C PRO A 61 29.81 -25.19 23.04
N SER A 62 29.77 -25.24 21.73
CA SER A 62 28.57 -25.50 20.94
C SER A 62 28.74 -26.73 20.08
N ASN A 63 27.64 -27.40 19.72
CA ASN A 63 27.67 -28.45 18.73
C ASN A 63 28.20 -27.90 17.38
N PRO A 64 28.73 -28.78 16.51
CA PRO A 64 29.09 -28.37 15.15
C PRO A 64 27.93 -27.64 14.51
N GLU A 65 28.20 -26.40 14.11
CA GLU A 65 27.21 -25.50 13.57
C GLU A 65 26.90 -25.90 12.13
N LYS A 66 25.63 -25.94 11.84
CA LYS A 66 25.16 -26.05 10.46
C LYS A 66 24.89 -24.65 9.90
N VAL A 67 25.03 -24.48 8.62
CA VAL A 67 24.63 -23.23 7.95
C VAL A 67 23.18 -22.92 8.31
N LEU A 68 22.96 -21.73 8.84
CA LEU A 68 21.65 -21.22 9.30
C LEU A 68 21.01 -22.00 10.48
N LEU A 69 21.83 -22.77 11.24
CA LEU A 69 21.36 -23.44 12.46
C LEU A 69 22.47 -23.56 13.49
N TRP A 70 22.38 -22.79 14.57
CA TRP A 70 23.20 -22.96 15.75
C TRP A 70 22.36 -23.50 16.90
N GLN A 71 22.95 -24.37 17.71
CA GLN A 71 22.25 -24.97 18.84
C GLN A 71 23.23 -25.26 19.99
N GLN A 72 22.92 -24.69 21.16
CA GLN A 72 23.70 -24.96 22.40
C GLN A 72 23.14 -26.21 23.14
N GLN A 73 23.24 -27.35 22.50
CA GLN A 73 22.86 -28.61 23.10
C GLN A 73 23.94 -29.63 22.81
N ILE A 74 24.55 -30.16 23.87
CA ILE A 74 25.56 -31.21 23.78
C ILE A 74 24.93 -32.50 24.25
N GLU A 75 24.94 -33.54 23.41
CA GLU A 75 24.60 -34.89 23.83
C GLU A 75 25.80 -35.53 24.49
N VAL A 76 25.68 -35.85 25.79
CA VAL A 76 26.70 -36.53 26.56
C VAL A 76 26.19 -37.93 26.92
N LYS A 77 27.00 -38.97 26.69
CA LYS A 77 26.73 -40.31 27.21
C LYS A 77 27.26 -40.42 28.62
N ILE A 78 26.39 -40.58 29.62
CA ILE A 78 26.74 -40.85 31.00
C ILE A 78 26.14 -42.22 31.34
N ASN A 79 26.96 -43.18 31.73
CA ASN A 79 26.52 -44.54 32.08
C ASN A 79 25.59 -45.18 31.03
N SER A 80 25.99 -45.15 29.78
CA SER A 80 25.25 -45.65 28.60
C SER A 80 23.94 -44.92 28.27
N ARG A 81 23.53 -43.90 29.04
CA ARG A 81 22.36 -43.08 28.77
C ARG A 81 22.78 -41.79 28.07
N LYS A 82 22.07 -41.44 27.01
CA LYS A 82 22.21 -40.13 26.34
C LYS A 82 21.56 -39.06 27.21
N THR A 83 22.32 -38.07 27.63
CA THR A 83 21.84 -36.93 28.40
C THR A 83 22.15 -35.66 27.60
N SER A 84 21.21 -34.78 27.47
CA SER A 84 21.42 -33.47 26.84
C SER A 84 21.84 -32.45 27.89
N ARG A 85 22.94 -31.74 27.63
CA ARG A 85 23.47 -30.66 28.47
C ARG A 85 23.62 -29.40 27.62
N GLY A 86 23.66 -28.24 28.26
CA GLY A 86 23.77 -26.92 27.64
C GLY A 86 22.47 -26.10 27.82
N LEU A 87 22.48 -24.85 27.35
CA LEU A 87 21.38 -23.92 27.51
C LEU A 87 20.16 -24.26 26.62
N LYS A 88 20.30 -25.20 25.70
CA LYS A 88 19.24 -25.59 24.72
C LYS A 88 18.76 -24.46 23.83
N SER A 89 19.46 -23.33 23.83
CA SER A 89 19.19 -22.20 22.98
C SER A 89 19.51 -22.48 21.52
N LYS A 90 18.78 -21.84 20.60
CA LYS A 90 18.90 -22.03 19.16
C LYS A 90 18.89 -20.70 18.42
N ILE A 91 19.64 -20.65 17.31
CA ILE A 91 19.48 -19.64 16.25
C ILE A 91 19.17 -20.36 14.95
N GLN A 92 18.11 -19.94 14.27
CA GLN A 92 17.68 -20.49 13.00
C GLN A 92 17.52 -19.42 11.94
N GLY A 93 18.07 -19.63 10.75
CA GLY A 93 17.83 -18.78 9.58
C GLY A 93 16.81 -19.42 8.65
N ALA A 94 15.90 -18.63 8.10
CA ALA A 94 14.87 -19.05 7.17
C ALA A 94 14.64 -18.04 6.04
N SER A 95 14.60 -18.52 4.79
CA SER A 95 14.21 -17.70 3.64
C SER A 95 12.74 -17.93 3.32
N PHE A 96 12.00 -16.84 3.11
CA PHE A 96 10.56 -16.83 2.80
C PHE A 96 10.27 -16.58 1.32
N GLU A 97 11.28 -16.62 0.45
CA GLU A 97 11.15 -16.37 -0.97
C GLU A 97 10.05 -17.20 -1.65
N LYS A 98 10.02 -18.49 -1.34
CA LYS A 98 9.09 -19.45 -1.98
C LYS A 98 7.88 -19.78 -1.10
N ASN A 99 7.99 -19.65 0.20
CA ASN A 99 6.93 -20.05 1.10
C ASN A 99 6.98 -19.25 2.42
N ALA A 100 5.91 -18.52 2.70
CA ALA A 100 5.73 -17.73 3.94
C ALA A 100 5.71 -18.59 5.22
N THR A 101 5.50 -19.90 5.11
CA THR A 101 5.49 -20.83 6.26
C THR A 101 6.85 -21.46 6.57
N THR A 102 7.88 -21.16 5.78
CA THR A 102 9.23 -21.67 6.03
C THR A 102 9.72 -21.23 7.42
N GLY A 103 10.14 -22.15 8.24
CA GLY A 103 10.62 -21.85 9.60
C GLY A 103 9.52 -21.61 10.65
N VAL A 104 8.24 -21.79 10.32
CA VAL A 104 7.07 -21.67 11.23
C VAL A 104 6.94 -22.93 12.09
N GLY A 105 7.90 -23.49 12.63
CA GLY A 105 7.82 -24.65 13.51
C GLY A 105 8.39 -24.36 14.91
N GLY A 106 7.62 -24.65 15.96
CA GLY A 106 8.02 -24.49 17.35
C GLY A 106 8.09 -23.05 17.84
N PRO A 107 8.32 -22.83 19.14
CA PRO A 107 8.31 -21.52 19.76
C PRO A 107 9.40 -20.60 19.19
N CYS A 108 9.20 -19.29 19.33
CA CYS A 108 10.13 -18.26 18.93
C CYS A 108 10.17 -17.16 19.97
N THR A 109 11.34 -16.92 20.57
CA THR A 109 11.52 -15.86 21.57
C THR A 109 11.90 -14.53 20.94
N TYR A 110 12.59 -14.58 19.79
CA TYR A 110 12.98 -13.40 19.05
C TYR A 110 13.04 -13.70 17.55
N PHE A 111 12.30 -12.94 16.77
CA PHE A 111 12.33 -13.03 15.32
C PHE A 111 12.78 -11.69 14.71
N PHE A 112 13.81 -11.73 13.91
CA PHE A 112 14.27 -10.58 13.13
C PHE A 112 14.07 -10.83 11.64
N HIS A 113 13.27 -9.98 10.98
CA HIS A 113 13.08 -10.00 9.53
C HIS A 113 14.03 -8.98 8.89
N GLU A 114 15.03 -9.48 8.19
CA GLU A 114 16.00 -8.67 7.44
C GLU A 114 15.40 -8.19 6.12
N GLU A 115 15.72 -6.96 5.71
CA GLU A 115 15.27 -6.32 4.46
C GLU A 115 13.75 -6.45 4.20
N ALA A 116 12.97 -6.12 5.22
CA ALA A 116 11.51 -6.23 5.20
C ALA A 116 10.84 -5.37 4.11
N GLY A 117 11.51 -4.31 3.64
CA GLY A 117 11.00 -3.40 2.60
C GLY A 117 10.94 -3.99 1.19
N ILE A 118 11.45 -5.22 0.99
CA ILE A 118 11.35 -5.94 -0.28
C ILE A 118 10.64 -7.29 -0.14
N ALA A 119 10.00 -7.53 1.00
CA ALA A 119 9.41 -8.82 1.35
C ALA A 119 7.89 -8.84 1.10
N LYS A 120 7.47 -9.18 -0.12
CA LYS A 120 6.04 -9.30 -0.50
C LYS A 120 5.22 -10.20 0.44
N ASN A 121 5.84 -11.24 0.99
CA ASN A 121 5.17 -12.23 1.86
C ASN A 121 5.29 -11.88 3.36
N MET A 122 5.80 -10.71 3.72
CA MET A 122 6.10 -10.39 5.12
C MET A 122 4.86 -10.43 6.03
N MET A 123 3.73 -9.89 5.58
CA MET A 123 2.49 -9.94 6.35
C MET A 123 2.03 -11.38 6.62
N GLN A 124 2.08 -12.25 5.61
CA GLN A 124 1.75 -13.67 5.77
C GLN A 124 2.73 -14.36 6.72
N THR A 125 4.01 -14.09 6.58
CA THR A 125 5.05 -14.62 7.48
C THR A 125 4.81 -14.20 8.92
N TYR A 126 4.45 -12.94 9.16
CA TYR A 126 4.11 -12.41 10.47
C TYR A 126 2.91 -13.14 11.08
N GLU A 127 1.81 -13.28 10.33
CA GLU A 127 0.61 -13.96 10.80
C GLU A 127 0.87 -15.44 11.14
N TYR A 128 1.69 -16.14 10.38
CA TYR A 128 2.07 -17.52 10.69
C TYR A 128 3.02 -17.63 11.89
N LEU A 129 3.80 -16.60 12.21
CA LEU A 129 4.75 -16.60 13.32
C LEU A 129 4.11 -16.16 14.65
N ARG A 130 3.05 -15.35 14.62
CA ARG A 130 2.37 -14.86 15.84
C ARG A 130 2.05 -15.98 16.85
N PRO A 131 1.46 -17.13 16.46
CA PRO A 131 1.19 -18.22 17.40
C PRO A 131 2.46 -18.80 18.03
N ALA A 132 3.60 -18.79 17.33
CA ALA A 132 4.87 -19.29 17.84
C ALA A 132 5.53 -18.35 18.88
N MET A 133 5.05 -17.09 18.96
CA MET A 133 5.51 -16.06 19.89
C MET A 133 4.50 -15.78 21.02
N SER A 134 3.51 -16.62 21.18
CA SER A 134 2.48 -16.50 22.22
C SER A 134 2.24 -17.80 22.94
N SER A 135 1.82 -17.71 24.20
CA SER A 135 1.35 -18.82 25.02
C SER A 135 0.00 -18.44 25.62
N GLY A 136 -1.07 -18.96 25.05
CA GLY A 136 -2.42 -18.51 25.35
C GLY A 136 -2.58 -17.01 24.98
N MET A 137 -2.95 -16.19 25.95
CA MET A 137 -3.09 -14.74 25.79
C MET A 137 -1.80 -13.94 26.05
N MET A 138 -0.72 -14.61 26.44
CA MET A 138 0.55 -13.96 26.78
C MET A 138 1.49 -13.95 25.59
N THR A 139 2.04 -12.79 25.26
CA THR A 139 3.12 -12.66 24.28
C THR A 139 4.43 -13.11 24.94
N THR A 140 5.08 -14.12 24.37
CA THR A 140 6.32 -14.72 24.87
C THR A 140 7.52 -14.45 23.95
N GLY A 141 7.31 -13.84 22.79
CA GLY A 141 8.35 -13.53 21.83
C GLY A 141 8.21 -12.14 21.25
N GLN A 142 9.23 -11.69 20.53
CA GLN A 142 9.28 -10.40 19.85
C GLN A 142 9.48 -10.59 18.35
N PHE A 143 8.71 -9.87 17.54
CA PHE A 143 8.89 -9.78 16.11
C PHE A 143 9.43 -8.39 15.75
N ILE A 144 10.53 -8.34 15.03
CA ILE A 144 11.15 -7.11 14.54
C ILE A 144 11.29 -7.24 13.02
N ALA A 145 10.73 -6.30 12.28
CA ALA A 145 10.94 -6.17 10.85
C ALA A 145 11.71 -4.87 10.57
N ALA A 146 12.84 -4.98 9.92
CA ALA A 146 13.66 -3.84 9.55
C ALA A 146 14.08 -3.92 8.08
N GLY A 147 14.17 -2.78 7.43
CA GLY A 147 14.59 -2.70 6.03
C GLY A 147 14.48 -1.31 5.46
N SER A 148 15.11 -1.11 4.32
CA SER A 148 14.93 0.07 3.49
C SER A 148 13.74 -0.12 2.56
N VAL A 149 13.06 0.97 2.21
CA VAL A 149 11.95 0.92 1.27
C VAL A 149 12.49 0.76 -0.16
N GLY A 150 11.84 -0.09 -0.94
CA GLY A 150 12.08 -0.30 -2.36
C GLY A 150 10.88 0.08 -3.21
N ASP A 151 10.55 -0.76 -4.20
CA ASP A 151 9.34 -0.64 -5.00
C ASP A 151 8.10 -0.82 -4.10
N LEU A 152 7.10 0.05 -4.27
CA LEU A 152 5.90 0.07 -3.45
C LEU A 152 5.16 -1.29 -3.45
N GLU A 153 5.12 -2.00 -4.58
CA GLU A 153 4.50 -3.33 -4.63
C GLU A 153 5.15 -4.35 -3.70
N GLN A 154 6.47 -4.24 -3.52
CA GLN A 154 7.20 -5.13 -2.63
C GLN A 154 7.12 -4.70 -1.18
N CYS A 155 7.04 -3.39 -0.92
CA CYS A 155 7.07 -2.84 0.43
C CYS A 155 5.68 -2.56 1.03
N ASN A 156 4.59 -2.82 0.31
CA ASN A 156 3.23 -2.64 0.83
C ASN A 156 3.00 -3.32 2.20
N PRO A 157 3.43 -4.56 2.45
CA PRO A 157 3.26 -5.16 3.77
C PRO A 157 3.95 -4.37 4.89
N LEU A 158 5.17 -3.88 4.66
CA LEU A 158 5.88 -3.04 5.62
C LEU A 158 5.20 -1.68 5.79
N LYS A 159 4.70 -1.08 4.70
CA LYS A 159 3.93 0.16 4.73
C LYS A 159 2.69 0.01 5.60
N ASP A 160 1.90 -1.04 5.40
CA ASP A 160 0.68 -1.31 6.15
C ASP A 160 0.96 -1.50 7.65
N MET A 161 2.04 -2.22 7.99
CA MET A 161 2.50 -2.37 9.37
C MET A 161 2.89 -1.04 10.01
N ILE A 162 3.62 -0.18 9.29
CA ILE A 162 4.09 1.11 9.81
C ILE A 162 2.93 2.10 9.97
N LEU A 163 2.01 2.18 9.00
CA LEU A 163 0.92 3.15 8.99
C LEU A 163 -0.31 2.72 9.79
N SER A 164 -0.46 1.42 10.05
CA SER A 164 -1.57 0.85 10.82
C SER A 164 -1.06 -0.03 11.95
N PRO A 165 -0.22 0.51 12.86
CA PRO A 165 0.44 -0.31 13.88
C PRO A 165 -0.56 -1.00 14.81
N GLY A 166 -1.64 -0.34 15.21
CA GLY A 166 -2.66 -0.90 16.09
C GLY A 166 -3.43 -2.07 15.48
N ALA A 167 -3.69 -2.05 14.18
CA ALA A 167 -4.37 -3.15 13.49
C ALA A 167 -3.48 -4.40 13.35
N ASN A 168 -2.16 -4.23 13.43
CA ASN A 168 -1.18 -5.29 13.25
C ASN A 168 -0.47 -5.68 14.57
N ASP A 169 -0.93 -5.22 15.73
CA ASP A 169 -0.27 -5.42 17.03
C ASP A 169 1.22 -5.00 17.03
N ILE A 170 1.54 -3.95 16.32
CA ILE A 170 2.87 -3.36 16.25
C ILE A 170 2.97 -2.22 17.26
N TYR A 171 4.13 -2.09 17.88
CA TYR A 171 4.41 -0.97 18.79
C TYR A 171 4.32 0.36 18.03
N ALA A 172 3.41 1.21 18.46
CA ALA A 172 3.15 2.51 17.86
C ALA A 172 3.98 3.60 18.53
N VAL A 173 4.56 4.48 17.72
CA VAL A 173 5.32 5.65 18.16
C VAL A 173 4.61 6.91 17.65
N GLU A 174 4.37 7.88 18.54
CA GLU A 174 3.92 9.19 18.10
C GLU A 174 5.04 9.89 17.34
N THR A 175 4.74 10.40 16.18
CA THR A 175 5.73 11.06 15.31
C THR A 175 5.10 12.21 14.53
N ASN A 176 5.89 13.25 14.28
CA ASN A 176 5.59 14.35 13.35
C ASN A 176 6.20 14.14 11.97
N LEU A 177 6.69 12.95 11.70
CA LEU A 177 7.33 12.56 10.43
C LEU A 177 6.37 11.84 9.47
N MET A 178 5.06 12.02 9.63
CA MET A 178 4.09 11.39 8.73
C MET A 178 4.23 11.92 7.30
N ASP A 179 4.37 13.23 7.17
CA ASP A 179 4.48 13.94 5.88
C ASP A 179 5.39 15.18 5.99
N ALA A 180 5.49 15.94 4.88
CA ALA A 180 6.29 17.16 4.81
C ALA A 180 5.70 18.33 5.61
N ASP A 181 4.42 18.28 5.95
CA ASP A 181 3.70 19.34 6.68
C ASP A 181 3.83 19.15 8.20
N GLY A 182 4.52 18.09 8.66
CA GLY A 182 4.72 17.80 10.07
C GLY A 182 3.47 17.28 10.78
N THR A 183 2.58 16.61 10.04
CA THR A 183 1.39 15.97 10.63
C THR A 183 1.79 15.00 11.72
N ILE A 184 1.20 15.17 12.91
CA ILE A 184 1.40 14.27 14.04
C ILE A 184 0.50 13.05 13.88
N GLY A 185 1.05 11.86 14.05
CA GLY A 185 0.32 10.59 13.97
C GLY A 185 1.03 9.47 14.68
N MET A 186 0.32 8.34 14.82
CA MET A 186 0.87 7.10 15.37
C MET A 186 1.36 6.22 14.23
N ALA A 187 2.62 5.81 14.27
CA ALA A 187 3.22 4.94 13.25
C ALA A 187 4.19 3.94 13.89
N GLY A 188 4.61 2.91 13.14
CA GLY A 188 5.78 2.11 13.50
C GLY A 188 7.05 2.99 13.50
N LEU A 189 8.12 2.49 14.12
CA LEU A 189 9.37 3.27 14.22
C LEU A 189 9.94 3.57 12.82
N PHE A 190 9.98 4.86 12.48
CA PHE A 190 10.57 5.36 11.25
C PHE A 190 11.84 6.17 11.57
N ILE A 191 12.92 5.88 10.87
CA ILE A 191 14.20 6.57 11.01
C ILE A 191 14.49 7.33 9.70
N PRO A 192 14.33 8.67 9.69
CA PRO A 192 14.54 9.49 8.50
C PRO A 192 16.02 9.66 8.15
N GLU A 193 16.30 10.14 6.94
CA GLU A 193 17.69 10.29 6.47
C GLU A 193 18.49 11.32 7.26
N GLN A 194 17.87 12.39 7.70
CA GLN A 194 18.52 13.48 8.45
C GLN A 194 19.01 13.06 9.85
N TRP A 195 18.56 11.91 10.39
CA TRP A 195 19.07 11.44 11.68
C TRP A 195 20.39 10.69 11.49
N SER A 196 21.38 10.99 12.34
CA SER A 196 22.72 10.39 12.30
C SER A 196 23.35 10.41 10.90
N MET A 197 23.23 11.52 10.19
CA MET A 197 23.78 11.70 8.84
C MET A 197 25.18 12.34 8.90
N PRO A 198 26.26 11.62 8.58
CA PRO A 198 27.58 12.25 8.47
C PRO A 198 27.63 13.25 7.29
N PRO A 199 28.31 14.41 7.42
CA PRO A 199 29.07 14.85 8.58
C PRO A 199 28.26 15.62 9.64
N TYR A 200 26.94 15.65 9.52
CA TYR A 200 26.01 16.44 10.37
C TYR A 200 25.71 15.74 11.70
N ILE A 201 26.77 15.32 12.39
CA ILE A 201 26.75 14.71 13.70
C ILE A 201 27.79 15.44 14.57
N ASP A 202 27.40 15.89 15.75
CA ASP A 202 28.30 16.55 16.67
C ASP A 202 29.28 15.52 17.31
N LYS A 203 30.27 16.03 18.03
CA LYS A 203 31.29 15.20 18.72
C LYS A 203 30.69 14.28 19.81
N TYR A 204 29.46 14.48 20.21
CA TYR A 204 28.75 13.65 21.17
C TYR A 204 27.81 12.63 20.52
N GLY A 205 27.68 12.64 19.20
CA GLY A 205 26.80 11.75 18.45
C GLY A 205 25.40 12.30 18.19
N ASN A 206 25.11 13.55 18.55
CA ASN A 206 23.81 14.15 18.29
C ASN A 206 23.68 14.61 16.84
N SER A 207 22.53 14.38 16.24
CA SER A 207 22.23 14.77 14.87
C SER A 207 21.99 16.28 14.76
N GLN A 208 22.68 16.95 13.84
CA GLN A 208 22.43 18.31 13.40
C GLN A 208 21.36 18.29 12.31
N ILE A 209 20.08 18.22 12.73
CA ILE A 209 18.94 17.88 11.87
C ILE A 209 18.70 18.95 10.80
N GLU A 210 18.75 20.22 11.16
CA GLU A 210 18.45 21.33 10.26
C GLU A 210 19.46 21.44 9.13
N GLU A 211 20.76 21.33 9.47
CA GLU A 211 21.86 21.34 8.51
C GLU A 211 21.80 20.12 7.58
N ALA A 212 21.48 18.94 8.13
CA ALA A 212 21.28 17.73 7.34
C ALA A 212 20.12 17.87 6.35
N ILE A 213 19.00 18.44 6.78
CA ILE A 213 17.83 18.70 5.89
C ILE A 213 18.20 19.67 4.77
N GLN A 214 18.93 20.74 5.07
CA GLN A 214 19.38 21.70 4.05
C GLN A 214 20.28 21.03 3.02
N ALA A 215 21.24 20.24 3.45
CA ALA A 215 22.12 19.49 2.56
C ALA A 215 21.37 18.51 1.67
N ILE A 216 20.40 17.78 2.22
CA ILE A 216 19.54 16.88 1.44
C ILE A 216 18.71 17.65 0.41
N LYS A 217 18.14 18.80 0.77
CA LYS A 217 17.39 19.65 -0.17
C LYS A 217 18.25 20.15 -1.32
N MET A 218 19.49 20.58 -1.05
CA MET A 218 20.44 20.99 -2.08
C MET A 218 20.82 19.82 -3.01
N GLU A 219 21.03 18.63 -2.44
CA GLU A 219 21.29 17.42 -3.23
C GLU A 219 20.10 17.06 -4.14
N ARG A 220 18.88 17.20 -3.63
CA ARG A 220 17.64 16.96 -4.39
C ARG A 220 17.42 17.93 -5.55
N GLU A 221 17.75 19.21 -5.36
CA GLU A 221 17.66 20.18 -6.47
C GLU A 221 18.65 19.82 -7.61
N ARG A 222 19.86 19.35 -7.27
CA ARG A 222 20.79 18.82 -8.27
C ARG A 222 20.19 17.59 -8.98
N TRP A 223 19.66 16.60 -8.24
CA TRP A 223 19.05 15.42 -8.84
C TRP A 223 17.87 15.73 -9.75
N LYS A 224 17.07 16.71 -9.39
CA LYS A 224 15.93 17.15 -10.20
C LYS A 224 16.33 17.64 -11.60
N ASN A 225 17.52 18.20 -11.71
CA ASN A 225 18.08 18.70 -12.98
C ASN A 225 18.84 17.62 -13.78
N GLU A 226 19.38 16.61 -13.08
CA GLU A 226 20.28 15.60 -13.70
C GLU A 226 19.57 14.29 -14.01
N LEU A 227 18.46 13.97 -13.34
CA LEU A 227 17.81 12.67 -13.40
C LEU A 227 16.44 12.75 -14.08
N ASN A 228 16.01 11.62 -14.65
CA ASN A 228 14.61 11.48 -15.04
C ASN A 228 13.69 11.36 -13.81
N GLY A 229 12.38 11.56 -14.01
CA GLY A 229 11.40 11.57 -12.91
C GLY A 229 11.37 10.29 -12.08
N GLU A 230 11.55 9.13 -12.70
CA GLU A 230 11.57 7.83 -12.02
C GLU A 230 12.80 7.68 -11.12
N GLN A 231 13.98 7.96 -11.65
CA GLN A 231 15.24 7.90 -10.89
C GLN A 231 15.24 8.91 -9.73
N PHE A 232 14.66 10.08 -9.94
CA PHE A 232 14.52 11.11 -8.92
C PHE A 232 13.63 10.61 -7.77
N GLN A 233 12.44 10.06 -8.07
CA GLN A 233 11.54 9.53 -7.05
C GLN A 233 12.15 8.33 -6.30
N LEU A 234 12.83 7.44 -7.00
CA LEU A 234 13.55 6.33 -6.38
C LEU A 234 14.61 6.83 -5.38
N ARG A 235 15.39 7.85 -5.73
CA ARG A 235 16.39 8.43 -4.81
C ARG A 235 15.75 9.08 -3.59
N ILE A 236 14.63 9.78 -3.74
CA ILE A 236 13.88 10.34 -2.62
C ILE A 236 13.42 9.22 -1.67
N SER A 237 12.84 8.14 -2.18
CA SER A 237 12.38 7.03 -1.34
C SER A 237 13.53 6.30 -0.62
N GLN A 238 14.73 6.32 -1.19
CA GLN A 238 15.93 5.74 -0.54
C GLN A 238 16.55 6.64 0.54
N LYS A 239 16.33 7.96 0.46
CA LYS A 239 16.77 8.97 1.42
C LYS A 239 15.61 9.84 1.90
N PRO A 240 14.57 9.25 2.52
CA PRO A 240 13.35 9.94 2.87
C PRO A 240 13.51 10.82 4.10
N LEU A 241 12.89 11.99 4.08
CA LEU A 241 12.78 12.89 5.24
C LEU A 241 11.57 12.57 6.13
N ASN A 242 10.56 11.88 5.57
CA ASN A 242 9.33 11.50 6.25
C ASN A 242 8.77 10.19 5.68
N ILE A 243 7.74 9.65 6.34
CA ILE A 243 7.12 8.37 5.98
C ILE A 243 6.46 8.44 4.60
N ALA A 244 5.78 9.54 4.27
CA ALA A 244 5.14 9.69 2.97
C ALA A 244 6.13 9.61 1.81
N GLU A 245 7.31 10.21 1.95
CA GLU A 245 8.38 10.11 0.94
C GLU A 245 8.95 8.70 0.82
N ALA A 246 9.08 7.99 1.94
CA ALA A 246 9.60 6.63 1.95
C ALA A 246 8.75 5.69 1.08
N PHE A 247 7.43 5.84 1.11
CA PHE A 247 6.48 4.98 0.39
C PHE A 247 5.89 5.62 -0.87
N ALA A 248 6.52 6.67 -1.42
CA ALA A 248 6.02 7.36 -2.60
C ALA A 248 6.44 6.72 -3.93
N TYR A 249 7.50 5.91 -3.95
CA TYR A 249 8.04 5.34 -5.19
C TYR A 249 7.24 4.13 -5.67
N ARG A 250 6.79 4.20 -6.92
CA ARG A 250 6.16 3.10 -7.65
C ARG A 250 6.77 3.00 -9.04
N LYS A 251 7.34 1.85 -9.36
CA LYS A 251 8.10 1.62 -10.60
C LYS A 251 7.29 1.86 -11.88
N GLU A 252 6.00 1.52 -11.86
CA GLU A 252 5.15 1.55 -13.05
C GLU A 252 4.14 2.71 -13.09
N SER A 253 4.29 3.71 -12.22
CA SER A 253 3.35 4.83 -12.21
C SER A 253 3.78 5.93 -13.17
N ILE A 254 2.94 6.23 -14.14
CA ILE A 254 3.06 7.40 -15.01
C ILE A 254 2.61 8.70 -14.32
N PHE A 255 2.00 8.61 -13.15
CA PHE A 255 1.49 9.76 -12.39
C PHE A 255 2.41 10.15 -11.25
N PRO A 256 2.56 11.45 -10.95
CA PRO A 256 3.36 11.95 -9.83
C PRO A 256 2.76 11.51 -8.48
N GLN A 257 3.37 10.53 -7.81
CA GLN A 257 2.83 9.92 -6.59
C GLN A 257 2.62 10.92 -5.45
N GLY A 258 3.53 11.90 -5.29
CA GLY A 258 3.38 12.93 -4.26
C GLY A 258 2.12 13.78 -4.42
N ILE A 259 1.72 14.07 -5.67
CA ILE A 259 0.48 14.81 -5.97
C ILE A 259 -0.73 13.92 -5.70
N LEU A 260 -0.68 12.64 -6.11
CA LEU A 260 -1.75 11.68 -5.88
C LEU A 260 -1.98 11.43 -4.38
N SER A 261 -0.92 11.26 -3.59
CA SER A 261 -1.02 11.06 -2.14
C SER A 261 -1.63 12.26 -1.43
N LYS A 262 -1.24 13.49 -1.82
CA LYS A 262 -1.86 14.71 -1.30
C LYS A 262 -3.35 14.82 -1.66
N GLN A 263 -3.69 14.42 -2.88
CA GLN A 263 -5.09 14.43 -3.32
C GLN A 263 -5.91 13.36 -2.61
N LEU A 264 -5.36 12.15 -2.44
CA LEU A 264 -6.00 11.07 -1.69
C LEU A 264 -6.30 11.49 -0.25
N LYS A 265 -5.31 12.05 0.45
CA LYS A 265 -5.47 12.57 1.80
C LYS A 265 -6.60 13.62 1.88
N LYS A 266 -6.66 14.57 0.94
CA LYS A 266 -7.76 15.55 0.87
C LYS A 266 -9.13 14.91 0.65
N ILE A 267 -9.19 13.79 -0.09
CA ILE A 267 -10.44 13.05 -0.31
C ILE A 267 -10.84 12.30 0.96
N GLU A 268 -9.89 11.69 1.68
CA GLU A 268 -10.12 10.96 2.92
C GLU A 268 -10.54 11.88 4.07
N GLU A 269 -9.96 13.08 4.17
CA GLU A 269 -10.27 14.07 5.20
C GLU A 269 -11.62 14.79 4.98
N LYS A 270 -12.16 14.75 3.77
CA LYS A 270 -13.39 15.44 3.41
C LYS A 270 -14.51 14.47 3.14
N GLU A 271 -15.60 14.60 3.88
CA GLU A 271 -16.84 13.89 3.55
C GLU A 271 -17.42 14.42 2.24
N TYR A 272 -17.61 13.53 1.27
CA TYR A 272 -18.29 13.81 0.02
C TYR A 272 -19.64 13.08 0.07
N PRO A 273 -20.74 13.77 0.48
CA PRO A 273 -22.04 13.13 0.56
C PRO A 273 -22.47 12.63 -0.82
N TYR A 274 -23.00 11.42 -0.87
CA TYR A 274 -23.49 10.81 -2.10
C TYR A 274 -24.84 10.12 -1.84
N GLU A 275 -25.56 9.91 -2.92
CA GLU A 275 -26.80 9.12 -2.92
C GLU A 275 -26.58 7.83 -3.72
N LEU A 276 -27.18 6.75 -3.26
CA LEU A 276 -27.26 5.49 -4.00
C LEU A 276 -28.58 5.46 -4.75
N ILE A 277 -28.50 5.42 -6.08
CA ILE A 277 -29.63 5.60 -6.97
C ILE A 277 -29.86 4.35 -7.83
N LYS A 278 -31.10 3.90 -7.84
CA LYS A 278 -31.65 2.96 -8.83
C LYS A 278 -32.30 3.76 -9.94
N LEU A 279 -31.95 3.49 -11.18
CA LEU A 279 -32.60 4.06 -12.35
C LEU A 279 -33.55 3.03 -12.95
N ASP A 280 -34.77 3.45 -13.18
CA ASP A 280 -35.78 2.70 -13.90
C ASP A 280 -36.34 3.59 -15.03
N ARG A 281 -37.04 3.00 -16.01
CA ARG A 281 -37.70 3.73 -17.11
C ARG A 281 -39.15 3.39 -17.15
N ASP A 282 -39.99 4.43 -17.26
CA ASP A 282 -41.42 4.31 -17.55
C ASP A 282 -41.82 5.13 -18.77
N GLU A 283 -43.13 5.30 -18.99
CA GLU A 283 -43.70 6.08 -20.09
C GLU A 283 -43.34 7.58 -19.99
N THR A 284 -43.05 8.08 -18.79
CA THR A 284 -42.77 9.51 -18.53
C THR A 284 -41.23 9.81 -18.63
N GLY A 285 -40.41 8.80 -18.66
CA GLY A 285 -38.94 8.93 -18.79
C GLY A 285 -38.16 8.12 -17.78
N ILE A 286 -37.05 8.70 -17.31
CA ILE A 286 -36.17 8.03 -16.36
C ILE A 286 -36.55 8.40 -14.92
N ILE A 287 -36.82 7.39 -14.11
CA ILE A 287 -37.15 7.52 -12.69
C ILE A 287 -35.88 7.18 -11.89
N ALA A 288 -35.46 8.11 -11.03
CA ALA A 288 -34.35 7.95 -10.13
C ALA A 288 -34.83 7.83 -8.68
N SER A 289 -34.75 6.64 -8.12
CA SER A 289 -35.15 6.33 -6.73
C SER A 289 -33.93 6.00 -5.87
N ARG A 290 -33.98 6.36 -4.58
CA ARG A 290 -32.94 5.94 -3.62
C ARG A 290 -33.00 4.44 -3.39
N THR A 291 -31.85 3.83 -3.17
CA THR A 291 -31.74 2.40 -2.90
C THR A 291 -30.73 2.15 -1.76
N SER A 292 -30.89 1.05 -1.05
CA SER A 292 -29.92 0.56 -0.06
C SER A 292 -28.88 -0.37 -0.66
N LYS A 293 -28.99 -0.70 -1.96
CA LYS A 293 -28.01 -1.54 -2.63
C LYS A 293 -26.67 -0.83 -2.74
N LEU A 294 -25.61 -1.47 -2.26
CA LEU A 294 -24.26 -0.91 -2.27
C LEU A 294 -23.63 -0.95 -3.67
N PRO A 295 -22.75 0.01 -3.99
CA PRO A 295 -21.93 -0.05 -5.20
C PRO A 295 -20.84 -1.13 -5.07
N ILE A 296 -20.26 -1.51 -6.19
CA ILE A 296 -19.03 -2.29 -6.17
C ILE A 296 -17.90 -1.35 -5.78
N SER A 297 -17.25 -1.63 -4.65
CA SER A 297 -16.18 -0.78 -4.07
C SER A 297 -14.83 -1.50 -3.96
N GLN A 298 -14.79 -2.81 -4.19
CA GLN A 298 -13.56 -3.60 -4.08
C GLN A 298 -13.12 -4.11 -5.46
N PHE A 299 -11.91 -3.75 -5.85
CA PHE A 299 -11.30 -4.13 -7.12
C PHE A 299 -9.91 -4.75 -6.88
N PRO A 300 -9.55 -5.88 -7.55
CA PRO A 300 -10.40 -6.67 -8.43
C PRO A 300 -11.59 -7.29 -7.69
N VAL A 301 -12.69 -7.51 -8.41
CA VAL A 301 -13.90 -8.09 -7.81
C VAL A 301 -13.60 -9.49 -7.27
N ASN A 302 -14.04 -9.75 -6.05
CA ASN A 302 -13.86 -11.06 -5.44
C ASN A 302 -14.62 -12.13 -6.27
N LYS A 303 -13.95 -13.23 -6.63
CA LYS A 303 -14.53 -14.35 -7.38
C LYS A 303 -15.78 -14.95 -6.72
N LYS A 304 -15.92 -14.78 -5.41
CA LYS A 304 -17.11 -15.22 -4.65
C LYS A 304 -18.29 -14.24 -4.73
N GLN A 305 -18.08 -13.03 -5.25
CA GLN A 305 -19.15 -12.04 -5.39
C GLN A 305 -20.05 -12.41 -6.56
N THR A 306 -21.25 -12.89 -6.26
CA THR A 306 -22.23 -13.34 -7.25
C THR A 306 -22.99 -12.18 -7.89
N ASP A 307 -23.31 -11.11 -7.12
CA ASP A 307 -23.97 -9.92 -7.64
C ASP A 307 -22.93 -8.88 -8.12
N LYS A 308 -22.83 -8.75 -9.43
CA LYS A 308 -21.94 -7.79 -10.09
C LYS A 308 -22.70 -6.59 -10.67
N THR A 309 -23.98 -6.41 -10.34
CA THR A 309 -24.78 -5.36 -10.99
C THR A 309 -24.55 -3.96 -10.46
N GLY A 310 -23.98 -3.84 -9.25
CA GLY A 310 -23.66 -2.54 -8.63
C GLY A 310 -24.87 -1.60 -8.49
N THR A 311 -24.63 -0.38 -8.01
CA THR A 311 -25.63 0.70 -8.00
C THR A 311 -24.98 2.00 -8.49
N VAL A 312 -25.78 2.97 -8.93
CA VAL A 312 -25.28 4.28 -9.35
C VAL A 312 -24.98 5.12 -8.11
N VAL A 313 -23.76 5.60 -8.00
CA VAL A 313 -23.34 6.57 -6.99
C VAL A 313 -23.50 7.96 -7.57
N VAL A 314 -24.19 8.85 -6.88
CA VAL A 314 -24.51 10.20 -7.34
C VAL A 314 -24.09 11.21 -6.28
N TRP A 315 -23.11 12.04 -6.60
CA TRP A 315 -22.66 13.16 -5.75
C TRP A 315 -23.46 14.43 -6.02
N GLU A 316 -23.94 14.60 -7.28
CA GLU A 316 -24.79 15.72 -7.68
C GLU A 316 -25.82 15.22 -8.70
N ARG A 317 -27.10 15.41 -8.42
CA ARG A 317 -28.15 15.07 -9.38
C ARG A 317 -28.12 16.03 -10.56
N PRO A 318 -28.57 15.60 -11.76
CA PRO A 318 -28.76 16.53 -12.87
C PRO A 318 -29.75 17.62 -12.49
N ALA A 319 -29.63 18.79 -13.12
CA ALA A 319 -30.57 19.89 -12.92
C ALA A 319 -32.03 19.43 -13.11
N LYS A 320 -32.99 19.99 -12.33
CA LYS A 320 -34.43 19.61 -12.38
C LYS A 320 -35.05 19.75 -13.77
N LYS A 321 -34.61 20.74 -14.55
CA LYS A 321 -34.88 20.83 -15.99
C LYS A 321 -33.82 19.99 -16.71
N ARG A 322 -34.21 19.41 -17.86
CA ARG A 322 -33.25 18.68 -18.71
C ARG A 322 -32.03 19.54 -18.91
N PRO A 323 -30.84 19.08 -18.51
CA PRO A 323 -29.61 19.85 -18.66
C PRO A 323 -29.34 20.18 -20.13
N ASP A 324 -28.71 21.30 -20.38
CA ASP A 324 -28.24 21.62 -21.73
C ASP A 324 -27.20 20.57 -22.18
N PHE A 325 -27.24 20.24 -23.47
CA PHE A 325 -26.31 19.29 -24.05
C PHE A 325 -24.90 19.86 -24.01
N GLY A 326 -23.97 19.12 -23.43
CA GLY A 326 -22.60 19.59 -23.19
C GLY A 326 -22.34 20.16 -21.78
N ALA A 327 -23.36 20.32 -20.94
CA ALA A 327 -23.19 20.64 -19.53
C ALA A 327 -22.56 19.45 -18.76
N TYR A 328 -22.79 18.22 -19.23
CA TYR A 328 -22.24 16.99 -18.68
C TYR A 328 -21.55 16.18 -19.77
N TYR A 329 -20.47 15.53 -19.40
CA TYR A 329 -19.75 14.56 -20.21
C TYR A 329 -19.76 13.21 -19.52
N ALA A 330 -19.76 12.14 -20.30
CA ALA A 330 -19.63 10.78 -19.78
C ALA A 330 -18.48 10.06 -20.47
N SER A 331 -17.70 9.32 -19.69
CA SER A 331 -16.68 8.39 -20.19
C SER A 331 -17.10 6.97 -19.85
N ILE A 332 -17.04 6.06 -20.83
CA ILE A 332 -17.50 4.68 -20.70
C ILE A 332 -16.40 3.72 -21.14
N ASP A 333 -16.14 2.75 -20.29
CA ASP A 333 -15.40 1.51 -20.60
C ASP A 333 -16.42 0.35 -20.67
N PRO A 334 -16.79 -0.12 -21.88
CA PRO A 334 -17.84 -1.12 -22.06
C PRO A 334 -17.28 -2.55 -21.90
N VAL A 335 -18.16 -3.51 -21.65
CA VAL A 335 -17.87 -4.95 -21.73
C VAL A 335 -18.54 -5.59 -22.92
N SER A 336 -17.98 -6.68 -23.44
CA SER A 336 -18.49 -7.38 -24.63
C SER A 336 -19.59 -8.39 -24.34
N GLU A 337 -19.70 -8.86 -23.09
CA GLU A 337 -20.58 -9.98 -22.74
C GLU A 337 -21.30 -9.71 -21.42
N GLY A 338 -22.43 -10.37 -21.21
CA GLY A 338 -23.12 -10.45 -19.93
C GLY A 338 -22.39 -11.39 -18.95
N LYS A 339 -23.07 -12.44 -18.49
CA LYS A 339 -22.45 -13.43 -17.61
C LYS A 339 -21.38 -14.23 -18.36
N THR A 340 -20.19 -14.32 -17.75
CA THR A 340 -19.10 -15.14 -18.26
C THR A 340 -18.39 -15.84 -17.10
N THR A 341 -17.83 -17.01 -17.39
CA THR A 341 -17.00 -17.80 -16.47
C THR A 341 -15.51 -17.47 -16.60
N THR A 342 -15.14 -16.75 -17.66
CA THR A 342 -13.73 -16.52 -18.04
C THR A 342 -13.22 -15.12 -17.70
N SER A 343 -14.12 -14.16 -17.46
CA SER A 343 -13.73 -12.76 -17.19
C SER A 343 -14.50 -12.17 -16.02
N ASP A 344 -13.77 -11.49 -15.14
CA ASP A 344 -14.30 -10.69 -14.02
C ASP A 344 -14.40 -9.19 -14.37
N SER A 345 -14.19 -8.82 -15.64
CA SER A 345 -14.28 -7.43 -16.11
C SER A 345 -15.66 -6.84 -15.87
N LEU A 346 -15.71 -5.59 -15.45
CA LEU A 346 -16.90 -4.82 -15.24
C LEU A 346 -16.96 -3.67 -16.24
N CYS A 347 -18.18 -3.28 -16.59
CA CYS A 347 -18.41 -2.04 -17.31
C CYS A 347 -18.35 -0.87 -16.34
N SER A 348 -17.81 0.27 -16.75
CA SER A 348 -17.79 1.49 -15.96
C SER A 348 -18.27 2.71 -16.74
N ILE A 349 -18.93 3.65 -16.04
CA ILE A 349 -19.26 4.97 -16.53
C ILE A 349 -19.01 6.00 -15.45
N PHE A 350 -18.35 7.09 -15.84
CA PHE A 350 -18.18 8.29 -15.02
C PHE A 350 -18.84 9.47 -15.71
N VAL A 351 -19.61 10.25 -14.97
CA VAL A 351 -20.23 11.47 -15.46
C VAL A 351 -19.56 12.66 -14.83
N TYR A 352 -19.11 13.59 -15.67
CA TYR A 352 -18.45 14.83 -15.32
C TYR A 352 -19.38 16.01 -15.58
N LYS A 353 -19.49 16.93 -14.63
CA LYS A 353 -20.06 18.24 -14.84
C LYS A 353 -18.96 19.15 -15.36
N ASN A 354 -19.21 19.84 -16.44
CA ASN A 354 -18.27 20.79 -17.02
C ASN A 354 -18.06 22.00 -16.12
N ALA A 355 -16.89 22.62 -16.18
CA ALA A 355 -16.66 23.88 -15.49
C ALA A 355 -17.65 24.94 -16.02
N ILE A 356 -18.32 25.61 -15.10
CA ILE A 356 -19.32 26.66 -15.44
C ILE A 356 -19.02 27.92 -14.66
N GLU A 357 -19.29 29.04 -15.28
CA GLU A 357 -19.32 30.32 -14.59
C GLU A 357 -20.63 30.46 -13.82
N VAL A 358 -20.54 30.66 -12.51
CA VAL A 358 -21.68 30.80 -11.61
C VAL A 358 -21.72 32.22 -11.10
N THR A 359 -22.87 32.86 -11.27
CA THR A 359 -23.18 34.14 -10.67
C THR A 359 -24.07 33.93 -9.46
N ARG A 360 -23.59 34.31 -8.29
CA ARG A 360 -24.33 34.18 -7.02
C ARG A 360 -24.64 35.56 -6.47
N THR A 361 -25.90 35.82 -6.17
CA THR A 361 -26.32 37.03 -5.45
C THR A 361 -26.29 36.72 -3.95
N LEU A 362 -25.50 37.47 -3.22
CA LEU A 362 -25.37 37.37 -1.77
C LEU A 362 -26.58 38.07 -1.08
N ALA A 363 -26.80 37.75 0.22
CA ALA A 363 -27.92 38.26 0.99
C ALA A 363 -27.94 39.82 1.12
N GLY A 364 -26.83 40.49 0.78
CA GLY A 364 -26.71 41.96 0.75
C GLY A 364 -26.94 42.61 -0.61
N GLY A 365 -27.27 41.82 -1.66
CA GLY A 365 -27.43 42.31 -3.01
C GLY A 365 -26.14 42.33 -3.85
N ASP A 366 -25.01 42.04 -3.26
CA ASP A 366 -23.73 41.92 -3.96
C ASP A 366 -23.73 40.69 -4.86
N VAL A 367 -23.08 40.80 -6.00
CA VAL A 367 -22.99 39.73 -7.01
C VAL A 367 -21.57 39.20 -7.02
N GLU A 368 -21.45 37.92 -6.67
CA GLU A 368 -20.19 37.20 -6.75
C GLU A 368 -20.18 36.31 -8.01
N GLN A 369 -19.13 36.44 -8.82
CA GLN A 369 -18.90 35.54 -9.97
C GLN A 369 -17.72 34.63 -9.65
N PHE A 370 -17.92 33.33 -9.82
CA PHE A 370 -16.84 32.36 -9.66
C PHE A 370 -17.00 31.21 -10.68
N ILE A 371 -15.89 30.56 -11.00
CA ILE A 371 -15.89 29.39 -11.87
C ILE A 371 -16.01 28.16 -10.99
N GLU A 372 -17.14 27.45 -11.07
CA GLU A 372 -17.26 26.13 -10.51
C GLU A 372 -16.43 25.18 -11.37
N LYS A 373 -15.40 24.56 -10.77
CA LYS A 373 -14.50 23.65 -11.47
C LYS A 373 -15.25 22.39 -11.91
N ASP A 374 -14.75 21.78 -12.98
CA ASP A 374 -15.18 20.46 -13.43
C ASP A 374 -15.04 19.42 -12.31
N LYS A 375 -16.03 18.54 -12.17
CA LYS A 375 -16.09 17.51 -11.15
C LYS A 375 -16.85 16.28 -11.61
N VAL A 376 -16.51 15.12 -11.02
CA VAL A 376 -17.32 13.92 -11.16
C VAL A 376 -18.61 14.08 -10.36
N VAL A 377 -19.75 13.85 -11.00
CA VAL A 377 -21.08 13.99 -10.37
C VAL A 377 -21.82 12.67 -10.23
N ALA A 378 -21.48 11.66 -11.03
CA ALA A 378 -21.99 10.31 -10.87
C ALA A 378 -21.02 9.27 -11.40
N ALA A 379 -21.12 8.07 -10.85
CA ALA A 379 -20.38 6.90 -11.33
C ALA A 379 -21.22 5.64 -11.18
N TRP A 380 -20.99 4.70 -12.08
CA TRP A 380 -21.48 3.34 -11.95
C TRP A 380 -20.45 2.37 -12.45
N CYS A 381 -20.25 1.29 -11.71
CA CYS A 381 -19.45 0.16 -12.13
C CYS A 381 -20.25 -1.11 -11.89
N GLY A 382 -20.36 -1.95 -12.92
CA GLY A 382 -21.15 -3.16 -12.79
C GLY A 382 -21.31 -3.93 -14.09
N ARG A 383 -21.97 -5.07 -13.98
CA ARG A 383 -22.29 -5.96 -15.09
C ARG A 383 -23.51 -6.78 -14.75
N PHE A 384 -24.50 -6.76 -15.62
CA PHE A 384 -25.65 -7.64 -15.53
C PHE A 384 -25.37 -8.96 -16.25
N ASP A 385 -26.06 -10.02 -15.85
CA ASP A 385 -26.00 -11.31 -16.53
C ASP A 385 -26.45 -11.20 -18.00
N ASP A 386 -27.41 -10.32 -18.27
CA ASP A 386 -27.84 -9.92 -19.62
C ASP A 386 -27.12 -8.62 -20.01
N ILE A 387 -26.35 -8.68 -21.09
CA ILE A 387 -25.60 -7.55 -21.64
C ILE A 387 -26.52 -6.37 -22.02
N ASN A 388 -27.75 -6.66 -22.49
CA ASN A 388 -28.70 -5.63 -22.85
C ASN A 388 -29.08 -4.78 -21.64
N LYS A 389 -29.24 -5.39 -20.46
CA LYS A 389 -29.50 -4.66 -19.20
C LYS A 389 -28.32 -3.79 -18.79
N THR A 390 -27.09 -4.22 -19.08
CA THR A 390 -25.88 -3.42 -18.88
C THR A 390 -25.93 -2.18 -19.79
N HIS A 391 -26.25 -2.38 -21.07
CA HIS A 391 -26.37 -1.29 -22.04
C HIS A 391 -27.53 -0.33 -21.69
N GLU A 392 -28.68 -0.84 -21.26
CA GLU A 392 -29.81 -0.03 -20.80
C GLU A 392 -29.46 0.81 -19.57
N ARG A 393 -28.65 0.27 -18.65
CA ARG A 393 -28.16 1.04 -17.48
C ARG A 393 -27.30 2.20 -17.92
N LEU A 394 -26.35 1.99 -18.82
CA LEU A 394 -25.52 3.05 -19.40
C LEU A 394 -26.36 4.10 -20.12
N GLU A 395 -27.29 3.66 -20.97
CA GLU A 395 -28.18 4.53 -21.69
C GLU A 395 -29.00 5.42 -20.75
N MET A 396 -29.58 4.86 -19.67
CA MET A 396 -30.35 5.62 -18.69
C MET A 396 -29.49 6.68 -17.98
N ILE A 397 -28.26 6.38 -17.62
CA ILE A 397 -27.36 7.35 -16.99
C ILE A 397 -27.05 8.51 -17.95
N ILE A 398 -26.72 8.20 -19.21
CA ILE A 398 -26.42 9.19 -20.25
C ILE A 398 -27.64 10.11 -20.47
N GLU A 399 -28.81 9.55 -20.60
CA GLU A 399 -30.04 10.32 -20.84
C GLU A 399 -30.46 11.15 -19.64
N TRP A 400 -30.32 10.62 -18.43
CA TRP A 400 -30.65 11.32 -17.19
C TRP A 400 -29.84 12.61 -17.03
N TYR A 401 -28.55 12.55 -17.34
CA TYR A 401 -27.66 13.72 -17.34
C TYR A 401 -27.66 14.50 -18.65
N ASN A 402 -28.30 14.02 -19.73
CA ASN A 402 -28.17 14.53 -21.08
C ASN A 402 -26.68 14.70 -21.47
N ALA A 403 -25.86 13.70 -21.11
CA ALA A 403 -24.41 13.79 -21.17
C ALA A 403 -23.85 13.53 -22.58
N TRP A 404 -22.83 14.28 -22.95
CA TRP A 404 -22.05 14.03 -24.15
C TRP A 404 -21.01 12.94 -23.85
N THR A 405 -21.01 11.86 -24.63
CA THR A 405 -20.39 10.60 -24.22
C THR A 405 -19.20 10.21 -25.10
N ILE A 406 -18.10 9.85 -24.46
CA ILE A 406 -16.93 9.19 -25.05
C ILE A 406 -16.96 7.73 -24.62
N VAL A 407 -16.81 6.81 -25.59
CA VAL A 407 -16.80 5.37 -25.36
C VAL A 407 -15.49 4.81 -25.85
N GLU A 408 -14.87 3.96 -25.05
CA GLU A 408 -13.72 3.17 -25.51
C GLU A 408 -14.15 2.24 -26.66
N ASN A 409 -13.54 2.40 -27.83
CA ASN A 409 -14.01 1.78 -29.06
C ASN A 409 -13.31 0.45 -29.38
N ASN A 410 -12.81 -0.25 -28.38
CA ASN A 410 -12.34 -1.65 -28.51
C ASN A 410 -13.52 -2.64 -28.63
N ILE A 411 -14.71 -2.25 -28.13
CA ILE A 411 -15.95 -3.05 -28.13
C ILE A 411 -17.11 -2.20 -28.65
N SER A 412 -17.62 -2.54 -29.84
CA SER A 412 -18.62 -1.73 -30.55
C SER A 412 -20.08 -2.02 -30.14
N LEU A 413 -20.35 -3.03 -29.33
CA LEU A 413 -21.72 -3.50 -29.02
C LEU A 413 -22.61 -2.42 -28.38
N PHE A 414 -22.05 -1.64 -27.43
CA PHE A 414 -22.80 -0.55 -26.83
C PHE A 414 -23.10 0.57 -27.83
N ILE A 415 -22.17 0.86 -28.73
CA ILE A 415 -22.38 1.84 -29.80
C ILE A 415 -23.50 1.39 -30.73
N GLN A 416 -23.52 0.11 -31.11
CA GLN A 416 -24.58 -0.49 -31.93
C GLN A 416 -25.93 -0.44 -31.23
N HIS A 417 -25.99 -0.71 -29.92
CA HIS A 417 -27.21 -0.58 -29.11
C HIS A 417 -27.78 0.85 -29.17
N MET A 418 -26.95 1.86 -28.99
CA MET A 418 -27.36 3.27 -29.03
C MET A 418 -27.82 3.70 -30.46
N ILE A 419 -27.18 3.21 -31.52
CA ILE A 419 -27.55 3.44 -32.90
C ILE A 419 -28.91 2.82 -33.21
N ALA A 420 -29.13 1.56 -32.81
CA ALA A 420 -30.40 0.87 -33.01
C ALA A 420 -31.58 1.59 -32.32
N ARG A 421 -31.32 2.28 -31.22
CA ARG A 421 -32.31 3.10 -30.50
C ARG A 421 -32.35 4.58 -30.96
N LYS A 422 -31.65 4.94 -32.06
CA LYS A 422 -31.57 6.31 -32.62
C LYS A 422 -31.03 7.34 -31.63
N LYS A 423 -30.07 6.95 -30.79
CA LYS A 423 -29.49 7.78 -29.71
C LYS A 423 -28.02 8.13 -29.94
N GLN A 424 -27.52 7.98 -31.17
CA GLN A 424 -26.14 8.30 -31.56
C GLN A 424 -25.76 9.78 -31.31
N ARG A 425 -26.75 10.67 -31.15
CA ARG A 425 -26.52 12.09 -30.84
C ARG A 425 -25.74 12.32 -29.54
N TYR A 426 -25.76 11.35 -28.63
CA TYR A 426 -25.05 11.45 -27.37
C TYR A 426 -23.54 11.20 -27.52
N PHE A 427 -23.08 10.65 -28.63
CA PHE A 427 -21.65 10.41 -28.85
C PHE A 427 -20.92 11.64 -29.34
N VAL A 428 -19.71 11.89 -28.80
CA VAL A 428 -18.80 12.92 -29.28
C VAL A 428 -18.28 12.53 -30.67
N PRO A 429 -18.44 13.38 -31.71
CA PRO A 429 -17.87 13.10 -33.02
C PRO A 429 -16.36 12.95 -32.96
N LYS A 430 -15.79 11.94 -33.63
CA LYS A 430 -14.35 11.67 -33.66
C LYS A 430 -13.47 12.90 -33.96
N GLN A 431 -13.96 13.79 -34.80
CA GLN A 431 -13.27 15.03 -35.19
C GLN A 431 -13.10 16.01 -34.01
N GLN A 432 -13.98 15.98 -33.00
CA GLN A 432 -13.90 16.88 -31.86
C GLN A 432 -13.01 16.32 -30.74
N ILE A 433 -12.77 15.02 -30.68
CA ILE A 433 -11.84 14.40 -29.69
C ILE A 433 -10.39 14.86 -29.91
N LEU A 434 -10.01 15.19 -31.15
CA LEU A 434 -8.67 15.64 -31.50
C LEU A 434 -8.34 17.06 -30.99
N PHE A 435 -9.34 17.86 -30.60
CA PHE A 435 -9.17 19.23 -30.09
C PHE A 435 -9.21 19.31 -28.54
N LEU A 436 -9.41 18.19 -27.85
CA LEU A 436 -9.41 18.10 -26.38
C LEU A 436 -8.02 17.72 -25.81
N LYS A 437 -6.97 17.84 -26.63
CA LYS A 437 -5.57 17.60 -26.20
C LYS A 437 -4.91 18.88 -25.73
#